data_f2e72e0173618c047a998b55ae3477cc
#
_entry.id   f2e72e0173618c047a998b55ae3477cc
#
_cell.length_a   1.000
_cell.length_b   1.000
_cell.length_c   1.000
_cell.angle_alpha   90.00
_cell.angle_beta   90.00
_cell.angle_gamma   90.00
#
_symmetry.space_group_name_H-M   'P 1'
#
loop_
_entity.id
_entity.type
_entity.pdbx_description
1 polymer ?
#
loop_
_entity_poly.entity_id
_entity_poly.type
_entity_poly.pdbx_seq_one_letter_code
_entity_poly.pdbx_strand_id
1 'polypeptide(L)'
;MGAGLLGSWLGLNFGIVIGAMAGQVAAILIVHWGGHGIVGFTEAWLLTTPVAIAFGLATGWLFNKAKGREMVSGLIAGFFANGAYQLVFLFAIGSLIPFHNPSMVLPQGYGLRNTTDLTTIQYAVDDLIAARIQVQGSELRIPVATFLVVLLFCLATLAFFRTRLGQQFRAMGQDPHVAAIAGIPVERNRVIATVLSTVLAAWGQLLFLQNIGTLNTYNSHEQVGMFAIAALLVSGATVSRATVGQAILGTVLFHTLFVVSPLAGKALAGDAQIGEFFRVFVAYAVITVALVLHAWQAARAAREAAQL
;
A
#
# COMPACT_ATOMS: atom_id res chain seq x y z
N MET A 1 2.87 -5.20 -2.54
CA MET A 1 4.24 -5.74 -2.52
C MET A 1 5.18 -4.99 -3.47
N GLY A 2 4.88 -4.90 -4.77
CA GLY A 2 5.74 -4.19 -5.73
C GLY A 2 6.00 -2.72 -5.41
N ALA A 3 5.01 -2.02 -4.85
CA ALA A 3 5.13 -0.61 -4.47
C ALA A 3 6.22 -0.38 -3.40
N GLY A 4 6.27 -1.21 -2.38
CA GLY A 4 7.29 -1.13 -1.33
C GLY A 4 8.69 -1.47 -1.87
N LEU A 5 8.81 -2.44 -2.79
CA LEU A 5 10.06 -2.81 -3.42
C LEU A 5 10.65 -1.67 -4.25
N LEU A 6 9.84 -1.02 -5.08
CA LEU A 6 10.30 0.13 -5.88
C LEU A 6 10.64 1.33 -4.99
N GLY A 7 9.89 1.53 -3.91
CA GLY A 7 10.16 2.57 -2.92
C GLY A 7 11.46 2.35 -2.14
N SER A 8 11.83 1.10 -1.81
CA SER A 8 13.03 0.82 -1.02
C SER A 8 14.35 1.14 -1.71
N TRP A 9 14.40 1.21 -3.04
CA TRP A 9 15.58 1.62 -3.81
C TRP A 9 15.80 3.14 -3.82
N LEU A 10 14.79 3.92 -3.37
CA LEU A 10 14.84 5.38 -3.26
C LEU A 10 14.71 5.85 -1.80
N GLY A 11 14.79 4.93 -0.84
CA GLY A 11 14.36 5.12 0.54
C GLY A 11 12.95 4.61 0.77
N LEU A 12 12.52 4.49 2.03
CA LEU A 12 11.14 4.12 2.36
C LEU A 12 10.18 5.19 1.83
N ASN A 13 9.37 4.82 0.85
CA ASN A 13 8.38 5.72 0.28
C ASN A 13 7.08 5.68 1.11
N PHE A 14 6.95 6.58 2.08
CA PHE A 14 5.70 6.76 2.83
C PHE A 14 4.57 7.37 2.00
N GLY A 15 4.87 7.90 0.81
CA GLY A 15 3.87 8.41 -0.13
C GLY A 15 3.03 7.32 -0.82
N ILE A 16 3.29 6.02 -0.57
CA ILE A 16 2.46 4.93 -1.11
C ILE A 16 1.01 4.98 -0.62
N VAL A 17 0.75 5.62 0.53
CA VAL A 17 -0.60 5.91 1.04
C VAL A 17 -1.41 6.71 0.02
N ILE A 18 -0.78 7.66 -0.68
CA ILE A 18 -1.42 8.45 -1.73
C ILE A 18 -1.84 7.57 -2.92
N GLY A 19 -1.04 6.54 -3.23
CA GLY A 19 -1.41 5.53 -4.22
C GLY A 19 -2.62 4.69 -3.80
N ALA A 20 -2.62 4.18 -2.57
CA ALA A 20 -3.76 3.45 -2.01
C ALA A 20 -5.04 4.30 -2.01
N MET A 21 -4.92 5.60 -1.74
CA MET A 21 -6.01 6.57 -1.83
C MET A 21 -6.62 6.64 -3.23
N ALA A 22 -5.81 6.61 -4.30
CA ALA A 22 -6.31 6.58 -5.67
C ALA A 22 -7.17 5.34 -5.95
N GLY A 23 -6.74 4.16 -5.45
CA GLY A 23 -7.53 2.92 -5.53
C GLY A 23 -8.86 3.03 -4.79
N GLN A 24 -8.84 3.62 -3.61
CA GLN A 24 -10.04 3.83 -2.81
C GLN A 24 -11.04 4.79 -3.47
N VAL A 25 -10.57 5.90 -4.04
CA VAL A 25 -11.40 6.85 -4.81
C VAL A 25 -12.09 6.13 -5.98
N ALA A 26 -11.34 5.35 -6.74
CA ALA A 26 -11.90 4.61 -7.86
C ALA A 26 -12.96 3.59 -7.42
N ALA A 27 -12.70 2.82 -6.35
CA ALA A 27 -13.67 1.87 -5.80
C ALA A 27 -14.99 2.56 -5.41
N ILE A 28 -14.93 3.69 -4.72
CA ILE A 28 -16.10 4.48 -4.32
C ILE A 28 -16.89 4.97 -5.55
N LEU A 29 -16.20 5.50 -6.56
CA LEU A 29 -16.85 6.01 -7.77
C LEU A 29 -17.53 4.90 -8.58
N ILE A 30 -16.89 3.75 -8.73
CA ILE A 30 -17.47 2.61 -9.46
C ILE A 30 -18.70 2.05 -8.75
N VAL A 31 -18.66 1.92 -7.43
CA VAL A 31 -19.85 1.51 -6.66
C VAL A 31 -20.97 2.56 -6.78
N HIS A 32 -20.62 3.85 -6.78
CA HIS A 32 -21.59 4.92 -7.00
C HIS A 32 -22.26 4.82 -8.38
N TRP A 33 -21.51 4.49 -9.42
CA TRP A 33 -22.03 4.32 -10.78
C TRP A 33 -22.69 2.95 -11.04
N GLY A 34 -22.76 2.11 -10.01
CA GLY A 34 -23.42 0.81 -10.08
C GLY A 34 -22.59 -0.28 -10.76
N GLY A 35 -21.27 -0.17 -10.75
CA GLY A 35 -20.38 -1.22 -11.26
C GLY A 35 -20.47 -2.51 -10.45
N HIS A 36 -20.52 -3.66 -11.11
CA HIS A 36 -20.70 -4.96 -10.48
C HIS A 36 -19.70 -6.00 -10.96
N GLY A 37 -19.32 -6.92 -10.06
CA GLY A 37 -18.48 -8.06 -10.35
C GLY A 37 -17.15 -7.70 -10.99
N ILE A 38 -16.66 -8.57 -11.90
CA ILE A 38 -15.38 -8.39 -12.57
C ILE A 38 -15.35 -7.16 -13.51
N VAL A 39 -16.49 -6.80 -14.11
CA VAL A 39 -16.58 -5.63 -14.98
C VAL A 39 -16.39 -4.36 -14.15
N GLY A 40 -17.13 -4.18 -13.06
CA GLY A 40 -16.95 -3.05 -12.15
C GLY A 40 -15.54 -3.00 -11.56
N PHE A 41 -14.96 -4.16 -11.25
CA PHE A 41 -13.57 -4.21 -10.76
C PHE A 41 -12.56 -3.77 -11.83
N THR A 42 -12.72 -4.18 -13.09
CA THR A 42 -11.83 -3.75 -14.19
C THR A 42 -12.00 -2.27 -14.49
N GLU A 43 -13.21 -1.73 -14.43
CA GLU A 43 -13.47 -0.29 -14.55
C GLU A 43 -12.78 0.48 -13.42
N ALA A 44 -12.87 0.00 -12.16
CA ALA A 44 -12.14 0.57 -11.03
C ALA A 44 -10.63 0.56 -11.28
N TRP A 45 -10.09 -0.52 -11.84
CA TRP A 45 -8.68 -0.64 -12.14
C TRP A 45 -8.23 0.34 -13.23
N LEU A 46 -9.02 0.47 -14.30
CA LEU A 46 -8.76 1.43 -15.37
C LEU A 46 -8.85 2.88 -14.88
N LEU A 47 -9.84 3.19 -14.03
CA LEU A 47 -10.02 4.52 -13.46
C LEU A 47 -8.91 4.88 -12.46
N THR A 48 -8.49 3.94 -11.63
CA THR A 48 -7.45 4.18 -10.62
C THR A 48 -6.10 4.50 -11.22
N THR A 49 -5.79 3.92 -12.41
CA THR A 49 -4.47 4.04 -13.03
C THR A 49 -4.10 5.48 -13.36
N PRO A 50 -4.89 6.28 -14.11
CA PRO A 50 -4.57 7.67 -14.39
C PRO A 50 -4.54 8.54 -13.14
N VAL A 51 -5.42 8.28 -12.15
CA VAL A 51 -5.42 9.01 -10.86
C VAL A 51 -4.13 8.73 -10.10
N ALA A 52 -3.72 7.47 -10.02
CA ALA A 52 -2.46 7.08 -9.37
C ALA A 52 -1.22 7.64 -10.09
N ILE A 53 -1.24 7.73 -11.42
CA ILE A 53 -0.16 8.37 -12.20
C ILE A 53 -0.10 9.85 -11.84
N ALA A 54 -1.21 10.57 -11.83
CA ALA A 54 -1.26 11.99 -11.48
C ALA A 54 -0.72 12.23 -10.05
N PHE A 55 -1.15 11.44 -9.09
CA PHE A 55 -0.65 11.50 -7.71
C PHE A 55 0.83 11.14 -7.61
N GLY A 56 1.29 10.14 -8.37
CA GLY A 56 2.69 9.74 -8.44
C GLY A 56 3.59 10.81 -9.05
N LEU A 57 3.11 11.53 -10.08
CA LEU A 57 3.82 12.67 -10.68
C LEU A 57 3.95 13.82 -9.67
N ALA A 58 2.87 14.18 -8.97
CA ALA A 58 2.89 15.23 -7.96
C ALA A 58 3.84 14.88 -6.80
N THR A 59 3.78 13.65 -6.30
CA THR A 59 4.66 13.16 -5.23
C THR A 59 6.11 13.08 -5.69
N GLY A 60 6.38 12.59 -6.90
CA GLY A 60 7.72 12.50 -7.47
C GLY A 60 8.36 13.88 -7.71
N TRP A 61 7.55 14.86 -8.14
CA TRP A 61 7.99 16.25 -8.23
C TRP A 61 8.36 16.82 -6.85
N LEU A 62 7.53 16.56 -5.83
CA LEU A 62 7.80 16.96 -4.46
C LEU A 62 9.12 16.36 -3.95
N PHE A 63 9.38 15.08 -4.21
CA PHE A 63 10.62 14.41 -3.81
C PHE A 63 11.85 15.01 -4.49
N ASN A 64 11.73 15.46 -5.73
CA ASN A 64 12.82 16.16 -6.41
C ASN A 64 13.12 17.54 -5.80
N LYS A 65 12.13 18.18 -5.17
CA LYS A 65 12.34 19.44 -4.41
C LYS A 65 12.89 19.19 -3.01
N ALA A 66 12.57 18.05 -2.41
CA ALA A 66 12.92 17.69 -1.04
C ALA A 66 14.18 16.83 -0.93
N LYS A 67 15.13 16.94 -1.86
CA LYS A 67 16.35 16.11 -1.96
C LYS A 67 17.00 15.82 -0.61
N GLY A 68 17.22 14.54 -0.30
CA GLY A 68 17.79 14.07 0.95
C GLY A 68 16.82 14.02 2.14
N ARG A 69 15.55 14.42 1.95
CA ARG A 69 14.49 14.39 2.97
C ARG A 69 13.21 13.74 2.44
N GLU A 70 13.35 12.81 1.47
CA GLU A 70 12.23 12.21 0.75
C GLU A 70 11.28 11.45 1.68
N MET A 71 11.83 10.75 2.69
CA MET A 71 11.05 10.01 3.68
C MET A 71 10.11 10.92 4.48
N VAL A 72 10.65 12.02 5.02
CA VAL A 72 9.86 13.01 5.81
C VAL A 72 8.85 13.71 4.91
N SER A 73 9.28 14.10 3.70
CA SER A 73 8.41 14.77 2.73
C SER A 73 7.28 13.86 2.26
N GLY A 74 7.54 12.55 2.08
CA GLY A 74 6.51 11.57 1.76
C GLY A 74 5.47 11.41 2.85
N LEU A 75 5.91 11.39 4.11
CA LEU A 75 5.03 11.28 5.27
C LEU A 75 4.15 12.52 5.42
N ILE A 76 4.74 13.73 5.29
CA ILE A 76 4.00 14.99 5.34
C ILE A 76 3.01 15.09 4.17
N ALA A 77 3.43 14.70 2.96
CA ALA A 77 2.56 14.67 1.79
C ALA A 77 1.39 13.69 1.96
N GLY A 78 1.63 12.53 2.59
CA GLY A 78 0.59 11.57 2.94
C GLY A 78 -0.44 12.15 3.90
N PHE A 79 -0.01 12.82 4.96
CA PHE A 79 -0.91 13.47 5.92
C PHE A 79 -1.70 14.61 5.27
N PHE A 80 -1.04 15.45 4.47
CA PHE A 80 -1.72 16.53 3.75
C PHE A 80 -2.76 15.96 2.77
N ALA A 81 -2.39 14.94 1.98
CA ALA A 81 -3.29 14.30 1.04
C ALA A 81 -4.49 13.65 1.75
N ASN A 82 -4.26 13.03 2.91
CA ASN A 82 -5.34 12.46 3.73
C ASN A 82 -6.31 13.55 4.22
N GLY A 83 -5.80 14.66 4.74
CA GLY A 83 -6.64 15.80 5.14
C GLY A 83 -7.45 16.37 3.97
N ALA A 84 -6.83 16.57 2.80
CA ALA A 84 -7.51 17.03 1.59
C ALA A 84 -8.58 16.02 1.11
N TYR A 85 -8.25 14.73 1.13
CA TYR A 85 -9.17 13.65 0.80
C TYR A 85 -10.39 13.66 1.72
N GLN A 86 -10.18 13.72 3.04
CA GLN A 86 -11.28 13.76 4.03
C GLN A 86 -12.15 14.99 3.83
N LEU A 87 -11.55 16.15 3.57
CA LEU A 87 -12.30 17.39 3.30
C LEU A 87 -13.17 17.25 2.06
N VAL A 88 -12.65 16.70 0.96
CA VAL A 88 -13.42 16.49 -0.27
C VAL A 88 -14.56 15.51 -0.02
N PHE A 89 -14.30 14.37 0.61
CA PHE A 89 -15.31 13.34 0.81
C PHE A 89 -16.35 13.68 1.88
N LEU A 90 -16.02 14.56 2.82
CA LEU A 90 -16.96 14.99 3.87
C LEU A 90 -17.80 16.19 3.45
N PHE A 91 -17.26 17.12 2.67
CA PHE A 91 -17.94 18.38 2.36
C PHE A 91 -18.28 18.57 0.87
N ALA A 92 -17.39 18.17 -0.06
CA ALA A 92 -17.62 18.43 -1.47
C ALA A 92 -18.55 17.40 -2.13
N ILE A 93 -18.55 16.15 -1.65
CA ILE A 93 -19.48 15.13 -2.12
C ILE A 93 -20.90 15.44 -1.64
N GLY A 94 -21.84 15.46 -2.59
CA GLY A 94 -23.24 15.79 -2.34
C GLY A 94 -23.53 17.29 -2.39
N SER A 95 -22.57 18.17 -2.13
CA SER A 95 -22.73 19.62 -2.21
C SER A 95 -22.24 20.21 -3.53
N LEU A 96 -20.97 19.97 -3.89
CA LEU A 96 -20.33 20.45 -5.12
C LEU A 96 -20.29 19.35 -6.19
N ILE A 97 -20.06 18.10 -5.78
CA ILE A 97 -20.03 16.92 -6.65
C ILE A 97 -21.32 16.15 -6.44
N PRO A 98 -22.24 16.09 -7.43
CA PRO A 98 -23.52 15.41 -7.27
C PRO A 98 -23.28 13.91 -7.04
N PHE A 99 -23.85 13.41 -5.94
CA PHE A 99 -23.73 12.02 -5.53
C PHE A 99 -25.12 11.51 -5.16
N HIS A 100 -25.70 10.67 -6.02
CA HIS A 100 -27.12 10.32 -5.98
C HIS A 100 -27.43 9.01 -5.24
N ASN A 101 -26.42 8.31 -4.71
CA ASN A 101 -26.63 7.06 -3.99
C ASN A 101 -26.92 7.31 -2.50
N PRO A 102 -28.21 7.18 -2.06
CA PRO A 102 -28.59 7.49 -0.67
C PRO A 102 -27.95 6.56 0.37
N SER A 103 -27.52 5.37 -0.03
CA SER A 103 -26.86 4.42 0.89
C SER A 103 -25.44 4.87 1.25
N MET A 104 -24.79 5.66 0.41
CA MET A 104 -23.41 6.11 0.59
C MET A 104 -23.32 7.50 1.24
N VAL A 105 -24.34 8.35 1.05
CA VAL A 105 -24.36 9.74 1.54
C VAL A 105 -24.91 9.80 2.96
N LEU A 106 -24.44 10.76 3.74
CA LEU A 106 -24.95 11.04 5.08
C LEU A 106 -26.38 11.58 5.02
N PRO A 107 -27.20 11.44 6.08
CA PRO A 107 -28.61 11.88 6.10
C PRO A 107 -28.83 13.36 5.79
N GLN A 108 -27.82 14.21 6.03
CA GLN A 108 -27.88 15.64 5.73
C GLN A 108 -27.74 15.98 4.22
N GLY A 109 -27.55 14.96 3.35
CA GLY A 109 -27.48 15.13 1.91
C GLY A 109 -26.09 15.46 1.35
N TYR A 110 -25.07 15.65 2.19
CA TYR A 110 -23.67 15.82 1.79
C TYR A 110 -22.72 15.04 2.70
N GLY A 111 -21.55 14.72 2.18
CA GLY A 111 -20.55 13.86 2.84
C GLY A 111 -20.88 12.38 2.73
N LEU A 112 -19.85 11.56 2.64
CA LEU A 112 -19.99 10.10 2.62
C LEU A 112 -20.07 9.51 4.03
N ARG A 113 -20.76 8.38 4.14
CA ARG A 113 -20.75 7.56 5.36
C ARG A 113 -19.37 7.01 5.64
N ASN A 114 -19.06 6.76 6.91
CA ASN A 114 -17.78 6.22 7.33
C ASN A 114 -17.49 4.83 6.74
N THR A 115 -18.52 4.04 6.47
CA THR A 115 -18.41 2.72 5.85
C THR A 115 -19.12 2.72 4.51
N THR A 116 -18.39 2.35 3.45
CA THR A 116 -18.93 2.12 2.12
C THR A 116 -18.97 0.61 1.87
N ASP A 117 -20.13 0.12 1.43
CA ASP A 117 -20.35 -1.27 1.05
C ASP A 117 -19.79 -1.51 -0.36
N LEU A 118 -18.92 -2.51 -0.49
CA LEU A 118 -18.29 -2.94 -1.73
C LEU A 118 -18.77 -4.33 -2.18
N THR A 119 -19.88 -4.84 -1.62
CA THR A 119 -20.40 -6.18 -1.97
C THR A 119 -20.65 -6.35 -3.45
N THR A 120 -20.93 -5.26 -4.18
CA THR A 120 -21.11 -5.27 -5.64
C THR A 120 -19.88 -5.71 -6.43
N ILE A 121 -18.68 -5.45 -5.90
CA ILE A 121 -17.39 -5.83 -6.49
C ILE A 121 -16.60 -6.81 -5.61
N GLN A 122 -17.24 -7.31 -4.54
CA GLN A 122 -16.61 -8.26 -3.63
C GLN A 122 -16.31 -9.57 -4.36
N TYR A 123 -15.13 -10.12 -4.07
CA TYR A 123 -14.60 -11.35 -4.69
C TYR A 123 -14.54 -11.34 -6.22
N ALA A 124 -14.62 -10.17 -6.86
CA ALA A 124 -14.68 -10.04 -8.31
C ALA A 124 -13.53 -10.78 -9.03
N VAL A 125 -12.32 -10.72 -8.50
CA VAL A 125 -11.16 -11.47 -9.01
C VAL A 125 -11.17 -12.90 -8.49
N ASP A 126 -11.51 -13.11 -7.23
CA ASP A 126 -11.48 -14.44 -6.60
C ASP A 126 -12.47 -15.41 -7.24
N ASP A 127 -13.63 -14.90 -7.70
CA ASP A 127 -14.67 -15.70 -8.37
C ASP A 127 -14.28 -16.20 -9.76
N LEU A 128 -13.25 -15.63 -10.38
CA LEU A 128 -12.78 -16.10 -11.69
C LEU A 128 -12.20 -17.51 -11.61
N ILE A 129 -11.38 -17.79 -10.58
CA ILE A 129 -10.79 -19.10 -10.34
C ILE A 129 -10.67 -19.28 -8.82
N ALA A 130 -11.61 -20.02 -8.22
CA ALA A 130 -11.59 -20.36 -6.82
C ALA A 130 -11.50 -21.88 -6.63
N ALA A 131 -10.53 -22.34 -5.86
CA ALA A 131 -10.52 -23.72 -5.38
C ALA A 131 -11.30 -23.78 -4.06
N ARG A 132 -12.29 -24.67 -4.00
CA ARG A 132 -13.12 -24.90 -2.80
C ARG A 132 -12.72 -26.25 -2.20
N ILE A 133 -12.27 -26.22 -0.96
CA ILE A 133 -11.87 -27.40 -0.20
C ILE A 133 -12.78 -27.51 1.02
N GLN A 134 -13.43 -28.65 1.19
CA GLN A 134 -14.18 -28.92 2.41
C GLN A 134 -13.24 -29.44 3.50
N VAL A 135 -13.15 -28.70 4.60
CA VAL A 135 -12.36 -29.07 5.76
C VAL A 135 -13.27 -29.11 6.98
N GLN A 136 -13.47 -30.28 7.57
CA GLN A 136 -14.27 -30.48 8.80
C GLN A 136 -15.67 -29.84 8.77
N GLY A 137 -16.35 -29.91 7.62
CA GLY A 137 -17.71 -29.35 7.45
C GLY A 137 -17.77 -27.84 7.15
N SER A 138 -16.62 -27.17 7.07
CA SER A 138 -16.51 -25.79 6.63
C SER A 138 -15.92 -25.71 5.21
N GLU A 139 -16.49 -24.86 4.37
CA GLU A 139 -15.98 -24.63 3.02
C GLU A 139 -14.83 -23.60 3.07
N LEU A 140 -13.61 -24.05 2.83
CA LEU A 140 -12.45 -23.18 2.68
C LEU A 140 -12.32 -22.76 1.22
N ARG A 141 -12.45 -21.46 0.95
CA ARG A 141 -12.29 -20.87 -0.37
C ARG A 141 -10.87 -20.33 -0.54
N ILE A 142 -10.13 -20.90 -1.50
CA ILE A 142 -8.78 -20.43 -1.85
C ILE A 142 -8.88 -19.54 -3.08
N PRO A 143 -8.52 -18.24 -3.00
CA PRO A 143 -8.60 -17.28 -4.10
C PRO A 143 -7.43 -17.46 -5.08
N VAL A 144 -7.47 -18.51 -5.90
CA VAL A 144 -6.37 -18.87 -6.83
C VAL A 144 -6.10 -17.73 -7.81
N ALA A 145 -7.14 -17.06 -8.33
CA ALA A 145 -6.97 -15.96 -9.27
C ALA A 145 -6.19 -14.79 -8.65
N THR A 146 -6.50 -14.40 -7.42
CA THR A 146 -5.75 -13.35 -6.71
C THR A 146 -4.29 -13.75 -6.49
N PHE A 147 -3.99 -15.01 -6.13
CA PHE A 147 -2.60 -15.50 -6.03
C PHE A 147 -1.87 -15.44 -7.38
N LEU A 148 -2.54 -15.78 -8.49
CA LEU A 148 -1.97 -15.67 -9.84
C LEU A 148 -1.67 -14.21 -10.20
N VAL A 149 -2.56 -13.27 -9.89
CA VAL A 149 -2.35 -11.83 -10.11
C VAL A 149 -1.14 -11.34 -9.29
N VAL A 150 -1.04 -11.73 -8.01
CA VAL A 150 0.11 -11.38 -7.16
C VAL A 150 1.40 -11.97 -7.72
N LEU A 151 1.37 -13.23 -8.15
CA LEU A 151 2.52 -13.88 -8.80
C LEU A 151 2.95 -13.15 -10.06
N LEU A 152 1.99 -12.76 -10.91
CA LEU A 152 2.24 -11.97 -12.11
C LEU A 152 2.96 -10.65 -11.78
N PHE A 153 2.51 -9.91 -10.76
CA PHE A 153 3.19 -8.69 -10.30
C PHE A 153 4.60 -8.95 -9.75
N CYS A 154 4.79 -10.06 -9.05
CA CYS A 154 6.12 -10.48 -8.59
C CYS A 154 7.05 -10.75 -9.78
N LEU A 155 6.61 -11.51 -10.77
CA LEU A 155 7.37 -11.82 -11.97
C LEU A 155 7.63 -10.56 -12.82
N ALA A 156 6.64 -9.70 -12.99
CA ALA A 156 6.79 -8.42 -13.68
C ALA A 156 7.83 -7.51 -12.98
N THR A 157 7.82 -7.46 -11.65
CA THR A 157 8.80 -6.72 -10.86
C THR A 157 10.21 -7.30 -11.04
N LEU A 158 10.36 -8.63 -11.02
CA LEU A 158 11.64 -9.30 -11.28
C LEU A 158 12.15 -9.03 -12.70
N ALA A 159 11.26 -9.10 -13.69
CA ALA A 159 11.59 -8.78 -15.08
C ALA A 159 11.97 -7.31 -15.25
N PHE A 160 11.23 -6.40 -14.62
CA PHE A 160 11.52 -4.97 -14.61
C PHE A 160 12.94 -4.67 -14.11
N PHE A 161 13.37 -5.29 -13.01
CA PHE A 161 14.73 -5.10 -12.48
C PHE A 161 15.84 -5.69 -13.37
N ARG A 162 15.52 -6.48 -14.39
CA ARG A 162 16.48 -6.91 -15.43
C ARG A 162 16.60 -5.89 -16.58
N THR A 163 15.69 -4.92 -16.68
CA THR A 163 15.72 -3.87 -17.70
C THR A 163 16.78 -2.81 -17.37
N ARG A 164 17.14 -2.00 -18.38
CA ARG A 164 18.07 -0.85 -18.19
C ARG A 164 17.57 0.12 -17.13
N LEU A 165 16.26 0.41 -17.12
CA LEU A 165 15.64 1.30 -16.13
C LEU A 165 15.71 0.71 -14.71
N GLY A 166 15.42 -0.58 -14.56
CA GLY A 166 15.55 -1.27 -13.28
C GLY A 166 16.98 -1.29 -12.74
N GLN A 167 17.99 -1.43 -13.63
CA GLN A 167 19.40 -1.34 -13.23
C GLN A 167 19.78 0.09 -12.80
N GLN A 168 19.26 1.12 -13.48
CA GLN A 168 19.46 2.50 -13.07
C GLN A 168 18.87 2.77 -11.68
N PHE A 169 17.69 2.21 -11.38
CA PHE A 169 17.10 2.31 -10.04
C PHE A 169 17.99 1.67 -8.97
N ARG A 170 18.57 0.50 -9.26
CA ARG A 170 19.54 -0.14 -8.35
C ARG A 170 20.77 0.73 -8.09
N ALA A 171 21.34 1.32 -9.14
CA ALA A 171 22.49 2.21 -9.02
C ALA A 171 22.17 3.44 -8.16
N MET A 172 21.01 4.07 -8.41
CA MET A 172 20.52 5.21 -7.63
C MET A 172 20.26 4.86 -6.15
N GLY A 173 19.79 3.64 -5.88
CA GLY A 173 19.54 3.17 -4.52
C GLY A 173 20.82 2.90 -3.73
N GLN A 174 21.94 2.67 -4.38
CA GLN A 174 23.25 2.54 -3.73
C GLN A 174 23.84 3.90 -3.40
N ASP A 175 23.98 4.75 -4.40
CA ASP A 175 24.48 6.13 -4.25
C ASP A 175 23.92 7.03 -5.38
N PRO A 176 22.96 7.93 -5.07
CA PRO A 176 22.40 8.84 -6.06
C PRO A 176 23.43 9.81 -6.66
N HIS A 177 24.48 10.17 -5.90
CA HIS A 177 25.51 11.10 -6.36
C HIS A 177 26.43 10.42 -7.38
N VAL A 178 26.90 9.22 -7.06
CA VAL A 178 27.70 8.40 -8.00
C VAL A 178 26.92 8.08 -9.26
N ALA A 179 25.63 7.73 -9.13
CA ALA A 179 24.74 7.49 -10.26
C ALA A 179 24.61 8.73 -11.17
N ALA A 180 24.50 9.93 -10.59
CA ALA A 180 24.45 11.18 -11.36
C ALA A 180 25.76 11.45 -12.12
N ILE A 181 26.93 11.23 -11.51
CA ILE A 181 28.24 11.35 -12.15
C ILE A 181 28.37 10.34 -13.31
N ALA A 182 27.81 9.14 -13.17
CA ALA A 182 27.74 8.12 -14.23
C ALA A 182 26.73 8.44 -15.35
N GLY A 183 26.10 9.63 -15.35
CA GLY A 183 25.18 10.09 -16.39
C GLY A 183 23.75 9.55 -16.25
N ILE A 184 23.38 8.94 -15.11
CA ILE A 184 22.02 8.47 -14.88
C ILE A 184 21.12 9.67 -14.54
N PRO A 185 19.97 9.87 -15.21
CA PRO A 185 19.06 10.98 -14.96
C PRO A 185 18.24 10.76 -13.65
N VAL A 186 18.87 11.03 -12.51
CA VAL A 186 18.37 10.72 -11.16
C VAL A 186 16.99 11.32 -10.92
N GLU A 187 16.77 12.59 -11.28
CA GLU A 187 15.49 13.27 -11.05
C GLU A 187 14.34 12.64 -11.85
N ARG A 188 14.57 12.33 -13.12
CA ARG A 188 13.58 11.67 -13.98
C ARG A 188 13.27 10.26 -13.46
N ASN A 189 14.29 9.50 -13.12
CA ASN A 189 14.15 8.14 -12.66
C ASN A 189 13.43 8.07 -11.29
N ARG A 190 13.65 9.06 -10.41
CA ARG A 190 12.93 9.21 -9.15
C ARG A 190 11.43 9.39 -9.39
N VAL A 191 11.04 10.28 -10.31
CA VAL A 191 9.62 10.48 -10.67
C VAL A 191 9.03 9.19 -11.22
N ILE A 192 9.71 8.50 -12.16
CA ILE A 192 9.21 7.24 -12.72
C ILE A 192 9.03 6.18 -11.64
N ALA A 193 10.00 6.01 -10.74
CA ALA A 193 9.90 5.04 -9.64
C ALA A 193 8.75 5.38 -8.68
N THR A 194 8.55 6.67 -8.39
CA THR A 194 7.43 7.12 -7.54
C THR A 194 6.10 6.82 -8.22
N VAL A 195 5.95 7.12 -9.51
CA VAL A 195 4.73 6.81 -10.28
C VAL A 195 4.45 5.32 -10.29
N LEU A 196 5.45 4.48 -10.60
CA LEU A 196 5.29 3.03 -10.59
C LEU A 196 4.88 2.51 -9.20
N SER A 197 5.52 3.02 -8.14
CA SER A 197 5.19 2.68 -6.75
C SER A 197 3.75 3.07 -6.40
N THR A 198 3.31 4.27 -6.81
CA THR A 198 1.96 4.79 -6.55
C THR A 198 0.90 3.97 -7.29
N VAL A 199 1.13 3.61 -8.56
CA VAL A 199 0.21 2.77 -9.35
C VAL A 199 0.10 1.37 -8.74
N LEU A 200 1.21 0.75 -8.37
CA LEU A 200 1.19 -0.58 -7.72
C LEU A 200 0.51 -0.55 -6.36
N ALA A 201 0.65 0.54 -5.60
CA ALA A 201 -0.07 0.72 -4.34
C ALA A 201 -1.58 0.84 -4.55
N ALA A 202 -2.00 1.57 -5.58
CA ALA A 202 -3.40 1.75 -5.95
C ALA A 202 -4.05 0.41 -6.39
N TRP A 203 -3.35 -0.36 -7.21
CA TRP A 203 -3.81 -1.69 -7.61
C TRP A 203 -3.84 -2.68 -6.44
N GLY A 204 -2.84 -2.60 -5.54
CA GLY A 204 -2.84 -3.39 -4.31
C GLY A 204 -4.00 -3.06 -3.39
N GLN A 205 -4.37 -1.79 -3.28
CA GLN A 205 -5.55 -1.36 -2.51
C GLN A 205 -6.84 -1.94 -3.08
N LEU A 206 -7.04 -1.92 -4.41
CA LEU A 206 -8.23 -2.50 -5.03
C LEU A 206 -8.32 -4.02 -4.80
N LEU A 207 -7.20 -4.74 -4.93
CA LEU A 207 -7.14 -6.19 -4.64
C LEU A 207 -7.45 -6.50 -3.18
N PHE A 208 -7.04 -5.64 -2.26
CA PHE A 208 -7.34 -5.78 -0.84
C PHE A 208 -8.83 -5.51 -0.55
N LEU A 209 -9.38 -4.43 -1.11
CA LEU A 209 -10.77 -4.02 -0.89
C LEU A 209 -11.78 -5.03 -1.43
N GLN A 210 -11.53 -5.62 -2.60
CA GLN A 210 -12.42 -6.63 -3.18
C GLN A 210 -12.50 -7.91 -2.32
N ASN A 211 -11.47 -8.19 -1.53
CA ASN A 211 -11.47 -9.34 -0.64
C ASN A 211 -12.30 -9.08 0.64
N ILE A 212 -12.24 -7.85 1.18
CA ILE A 212 -12.95 -7.48 2.41
C ILE A 212 -14.43 -7.20 2.16
N GLY A 213 -14.79 -6.64 1.00
CA GLY A 213 -16.17 -6.28 0.64
C GLY A 213 -16.74 -5.06 1.36
N THR A 214 -15.96 -4.43 2.22
CA THR A 214 -16.30 -3.18 2.90
C THR A 214 -15.08 -2.28 3.00
N LEU A 215 -15.29 -0.98 3.06
CA LEU A 215 -14.22 -0.02 3.14
C LEU A 215 -14.55 1.05 4.18
N ASN A 216 -13.60 1.37 5.05
CA ASN A 216 -13.68 2.61 5.80
C ASN A 216 -13.32 3.77 4.87
N THR A 217 -14.31 4.62 4.60
CA THR A 217 -14.21 5.70 3.60
C THR A 217 -13.05 6.66 3.88
N TYR A 218 -12.70 6.87 5.13
CA TYR A 218 -11.73 7.89 5.53
C TYR A 218 -10.33 7.37 5.85
N ASN A 219 -10.17 6.09 6.25
CA ASN A 219 -8.91 5.59 6.82
C ASN A 219 -8.37 4.32 6.14
N SER A 220 -9.13 3.65 5.26
CA SER A 220 -8.75 2.33 4.74
C SER A 220 -7.42 2.34 3.97
N HIS A 221 -7.11 3.44 3.30
CA HIS A 221 -5.87 3.63 2.52
C HIS A 221 -4.63 3.80 3.40
N GLU A 222 -4.77 4.29 4.63
CA GLU A 222 -3.62 4.49 5.55
C GLU A 222 -2.99 3.16 5.96
N GLN A 223 -3.83 2.14 6.21
CA GLN A 223 -3.37 0.84 6.67
C GLN A 223 -2.47 0.14 5.64
N VAL A 224 -2.78 0.26 4.35
CA VAL A 224 -2.01 -0.40 3.29
C VAL A 224 -0.58 0.11 3.24
N GLY A 225 -0.38 1.42 3.39
CA GLY A 225 0.95 2.02 3.43
C GLY A 225 1.78 1.49 4.59
N MET A 226 1.20 1.52 5.79
CA MET A 226 1.86 1.08 7.02
C MET A 226 2.15 -0.42 7.00
N PHE A 227 1.19 -1.24 6.60
CA PHE A 227 1.35 -2.71 6.57
C PHE A 227 2.37 -3.15 5.52
N ALA A 228 2.43 -2.50 4.35
CA ALA A 228 3.43 -2.80 3.33
C ALA A 228 4.86 -2.52 3.81
N ILE A 229 5.07 -1.43 4.52
CA ILE A 229 6.37 -1.07 5.10
C ILE A 229 6.72 -2.03 6.24
N ALA A 230 5.78 -2.27 7.15
CA ALA A 230 5.98 -3.20 8.26
C ALA A 230 6.34 -4.61 7.79
N ALA A 231 5.62 -5.13 6.80
CA ALA A 231 5.90 -6.44 6.20
C ALA A 231 7.33 -6.52 5.63
N LEU A 232 7.79 -5.50 4.91
CA LEU A 232 9.16 -5.46 4.40
C LEU A 232 10.20 -5.45 5.51
N LEU A 233 10.01 -4.62 6.53
CA LEU A 233 10.94 -4.50 7.64
C LEU A 233 11.04 -5.79 8.47
N VAL A 234 9.91 -6.45 8.73
CA VAL A 234 9.86 -7.74 9.47
C VAL A 234 10.64 -8.83 8.76
N SER A 235 10.68 -8.82 7.43
CA SER A 235 11.46 -9.79 6.64
C SER A 235 12.97 -9.51 6.58
N GLY A 236 13.45 -8.47 7.27
CA GLY A 236 14.85 -8.05 7.23
C GLY A 236 15.22 -7.24 5.98
N ALA A 237 14.25 -6.71 5.23
CA ALA A 237 14.56 -5.72 4.21
C ALA A 237 15.08 -4.43 4.86
N THR A 238 16.00 -3.76 4.18
CA THR A 238 16.56 -2.49 4.65
C THR A 238 15.95 -1.33 3.85
N VAL A 239 16.19 -0.11 4.32
CA VAL A 239 15.73 1.12 3.64
C VAL A 239 16.30 1.23 2.22
N SER A 240 17.50 0.67 1.98
CA SER A 240 18.21 0.73 0.70
C SER A 240 18.15 -0.57 -0.12
N ARG A 241 17.66 -1.66 0.45
CA ARG A 241 17.66 -2.97 -0.21
C ARG A 241 16.49 -3.85 0.22
N ALA A 242 15.69 -4.25 -0.74
CA ALA A 242 14.62 -5.22 -0.55
C ALA A 242 14.52 -6.16 -1.75
N THR A 243 14.04 -7.38 -1.53
CA THR A 243 13.85 -8.41 -2.55
C THR A 243 12.40 -8.86 -2.59
N VAL A 244 11.96 -9.43 -3.73
CA VAL A 244 10.61 -9.99 -3.87
C VAL A 244 10.38 -11.11 -2.85
N GLY A 245 11.39 -11.95 -2.59
CA GLY A 245 11.28 -13.00 -1.57
C GLY A 245 11.05 -12.44 -0.17
N GLN A 246 11.75 -11.36 0.21
CA GLN A 246 11.51 -10.65 1.47
C GLN A 246 10.11 -10.06 1.52
N ALA A 247 9.60 -9.48 0.43
CA ALA A 247 8.24 -8.95 0.39
C ALA A 247 7.19 -10.04 0.64
N ILE A 248 7.34 -11.22 0.02
CA ILE A 248 6.44 -12.35 0.23
C ILE A 248 6.54 -12.87 1.67
N LEU A 249 7.75 -13.17 2.14
CA LEU A 249 7.99 -13.66 3.50
C LEU A 249 7.46 -12.68 4.54
N GLY A 250 7.77 -11.40 4.39
CA GLY A 250 7.35 -10.36 5.32
C GLY A 250 5.83 -10.20 5.36
N THR A 251 5.16 -10.32 4.22
CA THR A 251 3.70 -10.28 4.19
C THR A 251 3.10 -11.45 4.95
N VAL A 252 3.61 -12.66 4.75
CA VAL A 252 3.14 -13.84 5.49
C VAL A 252 3.37 -13.68 6.99
N LEU A 253 4.59 -13.32 7.39
CA LEU A 253 4.94 -13.13 8.81
C LEU A 253 4.12 -12.03 9.48
N PHE A 254 4.05 -10.87 8.85
CA PHE A 254 3.33 -9.72 9.42
C PHE A 254 1.83 -9.97 9.50
N HIS A 255 1.20 -10.54 8.47
CA HIS A 255 -0.23 -10.84 8.52
C HIS A 255 -0.57 -11.98 9.48
N THR A 256 0.28 -13.00 9.59
CA THR A 256 0.11 -14.04 10.62
C THR A 256 0.14 -13.42 12.01
N LEU A 257 1.12 -12.57 12.29
CA LEU A 257 1.21 -11.84 13.56
C LEU A 257 -0.03 -10.98 13.79
N PHE A 258 -0.46 -10.24 12.77
CA PHE A 258 -1.61 -9.35 12.83
C PHE A 258 -2.93 -10.07 13.10
N VAL A 259 -3.10 -11.30 12.57
CA VAL A 259 -4.29 -12.14 12.79
C VAL A 259 -4.24 -12.84 14.15
N VAL A 260 -3.07 -13.33 14.57
CA VAL A 260 -2.91 -14.09 15.83
C VAL A 260 -2.92 -13.17 17.05
N SER A 261 -2.41 -11.94 16.93
CA SER A 261 -2.28 -11.00 18.07
C SER A 261 -3.59 -10.75 18.83
N PRO A 262 -4.74 -10.47 18.19
CA PRO A 262 -5.99 -10.26 18.94
C PRO A 262 -6.50 -11.51 19.59
N LEU A 263 -6.26 -12.69 19.01
CA LEU A 263 -6.63 -13.96 19.62
C LEU A 263 -5.81 -14.23 20.90
N ALA A 264 -4.49 -13.96 20.83
CA ALA A 264 -3.61 -14.04 21.98
C ALA A 264 -4.00 -13.03 23.06
N GLY A 265 -4.24 -11.77 22.69
CA GLY A 265 -4.66 -10.71 23.61
C GLY A 265 -5.99 -11.03 24.29
N LYS A 266 -6.96 -11.55 23.54
CA LYS A 266 -8.23 -12.02 24.11
C LYS A 266 -8.03 -13.19 25.07
N ALA A 267 -7.17 -14.16 24.74
CA ALA A 267 -6.88 -15.31 25.61
C ALA A 267 -6.22 -14.89 26.92
N LEU A 268 -5.35 -13.86 26.89
CA LEU A 268 -4.65 -13.35 28.08
C LEU A 268 -5.54 -12.45 28.95
N ALA A 269 -6.35 -11.60 28.36
CA ALA A 269 -7.13 -10.58 29.07
C ALA A 269 -8.63 -10.91 29.24
N GLY A 270 -9.12 -11.94 28.56
CA GLY A 270 -10.54 -12.35 28.61
C GLY A 270 -11.49 -11.47 27.80
N ASP A 271 -11.03 -10.37 27.22
CA ASP A 271 -11.85 -9.39 26.50
C ASP A 271 -11.41 -9.24 25.05
N ALA A 272 -12.37 -9.25 24.12
CA ALA A 272 -12.13 -9.11 22.69
C ALA A 272 -11.63 -7.70 22.31
N GLN A 273 -12.08 -6.66 23.01
CA GLN A 273 -11.67 -5.28 22.79
C GLN A 273 -10.18 -5.09 23.15
N ILE A 274 -9.75 -5.68 24.25
CA ILE A 274 -8.33 -5.68 24.65
C ILE A 274 -7.51 -6.45 23.60
N GLY A 275 -8.03 -7.51 23.02
CA GLY A 275 -7.42 -8.23 21.90
C GLY A 275 -7.14 -7.34 20.69
N GLU A 276 -8.08 -6.46 20.34
CA GLU A 276 -7.89 -5.51 19.22
C GLU A 276 -6.83 -4.44 19.54
N PHE A 277 -6.80 -3.91 20.75
CA PHE A 277 -5.71 -3.00 21.17
C PHE A 277 -4.36 -3.70 21.18
N PHE A 278 -4.32 -4.98 21.57
CA PHE A 278 -3.09 -5.78 21.52
C PHE A 278 -2.58 -5.96 20.09
N ARG A 279 -3.44 -6.13 19.09
CA ARG A 279 -3.08 -6.15 17.67
C ARG A 279 -2.36 -4.87 17.25
N VAL A 280 -2.97 -3.73 17.58
CA VAL A 280 -2.41 -2.41 17.24
C VAL A 280 -1.05 -2.21 17.91
N PHE A 281 -0.96 -2.54 19.20
CA PHE A 281 0.29 -2.48 19.97
C PHE A 281 1.40 -3.33 19.33
N VAL A 282 1.10 -4.60 19.02
CA VAL A 282 2.08 -5.52 18.41
C VAL A 282 2.51 -5.03 17.03
N ALA A 283 1.59 -4.54 16.19
CA ALA A 283 1.92 -4.02 14.88
C ALA A 283 2.91 -2.83 14.96
N TYR A 284 2.65 -1.87 15.83
CA TYR A 284 3.55 -0.73 16.03
C TYR A 284 4.87 -1.12 16.72
N ALA A 285 4.82 -2.04 17.69
CA ALA A 285 6.02 -2.54 18.36
C ALA A 285 6.99 -3.20 17.37
N VAL A 286 6.46 -4.04 16.46
CA VAL A 286 7.26 -4.71 15.41
C VAL A 286 7.92 -3.70 14.48
N ILE A 287 7.17 -2.67 14.03
CA ILE A 287 7.72 -1.61 13.19
C ILE A 287 8.84 -0.88 13.93
N THR A 288 8.59 -0.50 15.18
CA THR A 288 9.56 0.23 16.02
C THR A 288 10.83 -0.58 16.22
N VAL A 289 10.71 -1.86 16.61
CA VAL A 289 11.87 -2.75 16.83
C VAL A 289 12.66 -2.93 15.53
N ALA A 290 11.98 -3.13 14.38
CA ALA A 290 12.65 -3.28 13.10
C ALA A 290 13.44 -2.01 12.71
N LEU A 291 12.87 -0.81 12.92
CA LEU A 291 13.54 0.46 12.64
C LEU A 291 14.74 0.69 13.59
N VAL A 292 14.59 0.40 14.88
CA VAL A 292 15.67 0.53 15.87
C VAL A 292 16.83 -0.41 15.55
N LEU A 293 16.53 -1.67 15.22
CA LEU A 293 17.55 -2.65 14.82
C LEU A 293 18.29 -2.19 13.55
N HIS A 294 17.56 -1.68 12.56
CA HIS A 294 18.16 -1.14 11.35
C HIS A 294 19.08 0.06 11.65
N ALA A 295 18.62 1.01 12.43
CA ALA A 295 19.42 2.17 12.83
C ALA A 295 20.67 1.77 13.62
N TRP A 296 20.55 0.79 14.52
CA TRP A 296 21.68 0.25 15.28
C TRP A 296 22.70 -0.44 14.37
N GLN A 297 22.26 -1.26 13.42
CA GLN A 297 23.15 -1.93 12.44
C GLN A 297 23.88 -0.90 11.58
N ALA A 298 23.18 0.14 11.08
CA ALA A 298 23.78 1.19 10.29
C ALA A 298 24.84 1.98 11.09
N ALA A 299 24.55 2.31 12.37
CA ALA A 299 25.50 2.99 13.25
C ALA A 299 26.73 2.14 13.56
N ARG A 300 26.56 0.82 13.71
CA ARG A 300 27.67 -0.12 13.92
C ARG A 300 28.57 -0.21 12.69
N ALA A 301 27.98 -0.38 11.49
CA ALA A 301 28.75 -0.41 10.25
C ALA A 301 29.54 0.89 10.01
N ALA A 302 28.96 2.06 10.32
CA ALA A 302 29.64 3.35 10.20
C ALA A 302 30.83 3.45 11.18
N ARG A 303 30.72 2.93 12.40
CA ARG A 303 31.84 2.90 13.37
C ARG A 303 32.97 1.96 12.93
N GLU A 304 32.64 0.79 12.39
CA GLU A 304 33.62 -0.17 11.84
C GLU A 304 34.37 0.44 10.63
N ALA A 305 33.67 1.15 9.74
CA ALA A 305 34.30 1.84 8.62
C ALA A 305 35.19 3.03 9.01
N ALA A 306 34.94 3.67 10.16
CA ALA A 306 35.75 4.76 10.67
C ALA A 306 37.02 4.29 11.42
N GLN A 307 37.17 3.00 11.67
CA GLN A 307 38.32 2.38 12.35
C GLN A 307 39.31 1.77 11.35
N LEU A 308 38.96 1.71 10.05
CA LEU A 308 39.82 1.29 8.93
C LEU A 308 40.43 2.50 8.23
#